data_c497ded150aae98d85a35ce6f59832c0
#
_entry.id   c497ded150aae98d85a35ce6f59832c0
#
_cell.length_a   1.000
_cell.length_b   1.000
_cell.length_c   1.000
_cell.angle_alpha   90.00
_cell.angle_beta   90.00
_cell.angle_gamma   90.00
#
_symmetry.space_group_name_H-M   'P 1'
#
loop_
_entity.id
_entity.type
_entity.pdbx_description
1 polymer ?
#
loop_
_entity_poly.entity_id
_entity_poly.type
_entity_poly.pdbx_seq_one_letter_code
_entity_poly.pdbx_strand_id
1 'polypeptide(L)'
;MLEALGLIEVVGLVGAIEAADTASKAADVKVIGYELTKGSGMVLVKIVGGVSAVKAAVDAASMAAERVCQVVSKHVIARPSDAVSYTHLTLP
;
A
#
# COMPACT_ATOMS: atom_id res chain seq x y z
N MET A 1 10.33 -14.71 -3.06
CA MET A 1 8.99 -14.13 -3.12
C MET A 1 8.69 -13.61 -4.51
N LEU A 2 7.62 -14.08 -5.12
CA LEU A 2 7.29 -13.73 -6.50
C LEU A 2 6.10 -12.78 -6.62
N GLU A 3 5.46 -12.44 -5.52
CA GLU A 3 4.34 -11.50 -5.53
C GLU A 3 4.81 -10.07 -5.70
N ALA A 4 3.94 -9.24 -6.25
CA ALA A 4 4.20 -7.81 -6.33
C ALA A 4 3.93 -7.14 -4.98
N LEU A 5 4.63 -6.05 -4.73
CA LEU A 5 4.45 -5.23 -3.54
C LEU A 5 3.93 -3.86 -3.96
N GLY A 6 2.79 -3.47 -3.42
CA GLY A 6 2.23 -2.14 -3.61
C GLY A 6 2.41 -1.30 -2.36
N LEU A 7 2.80 -0.05 -2.55
CA LEU A 7 3.04 0.90 -1.47
C LEU A 7 2.26 2.18 -1.74
N ILE A 8 1.50 2.63 -0.75
CA ILE A 8 0.77 3.89 -0.84
C ILE A 8 1.07 4.68 0.43
N GLU A 9 1.60 5.88 0.26
CA GLU A 9 1.91 6.75 1.39
C GLU A 9 0.93 7.91 1.42
N VAL A 10 0.25 8.07 2.55
CA VAL A 10 -0.80 9.08 2.73
C VAL A 10 -0.57 9.85 4.01
N VAL A 11 -1.20 11.03 4.12
CA VAL A 11 -1.16 11.82 5.34
C VAL A 11 -2.36 11.42 6.20
N GLY A 12 -2.08 10.86 7.37
CA GLY A 12 -3.09 10.53 8.36
C GLY A 12 -3.63 9.12 8.26
N LEU A 13 -4.09 8.62 9.40
CA LEU A 13 -4.56 7.24 9.52
C LEU A 13 -5.91 7.02 8.80
N VAL A 14 -6.75 8.04 8.77
CA VAL A 14 -8.07 7.93 8.09
C VAL A 14 -7.89 7.62 6.61
N GLY A 15 -6.98 8.35 5.95
CA GLY A 15 -6.67 8.07 4.55
C GLY A 15 -6.06 6.70 4.32
N ALA A 16 -5.22 6.25 5.26
CA ALA A 16 -4.62 4.92 5.17
C ALA A 16 -5.67 3.82 5.27
N ILE A 17 -6.62 3.96 6.17
CA ILE A 17 -7.70 2.98 6.33
C ILE A 17 -8.60 2.98 5.09
N GLU A 18 -8.92 4.15 4.55
CA GLU A 18 -9.70 4.25 3.33
C GLU A 18 -8.97 3.57 2.15
N ALA A 19 -7.67 3.81 2.03
CA ALA A 19 -6.87 3.18 0.99
C ALA A 19 -6.85 1.66 1.13
N ALA A 20 -6.64 1.17 2.35
CA ALA A 20 -6.58 -0.26 2.61
C ALA A 20 -7.91 -0.95 2.31
N ASP A 21 -9.01 -0.35 2.75
CA ASP A 21 -10.34 -0.89 2.51
C ASP A 21 -10.64 -0.97 1.01
N THR A 22 -10.37 0.12 0.30
CA THR A 22 -10.61 0.18 -1.15
C THR A 22 -9.73 -0.83 -1.89
N ALA A 23 -8.46 -0.95 -1.52
CA ALA A 23 -7.56 -1.91 -2.16
C ALA A 23 -8.10 -3.33 -2.00
N SER A 24 -8.52 -3.69 -0.80
CA SER A 24 -9.05 -5.03 -0.51
C SER A 24 -10.30 -5.37 -1.31
N LYS A 25 -11.10 -4.35 -1.62
CA LYS A 25 -12.35 -4.53 -2.37
C LYS A 25 -12.17 -4.46 -3.87
N ALA A 26 -11.12 -3.80 -4.35
CA ALA A 26 -10.92 -3.53 -5.77
C ALA A 26 -10.30 -4.70 -6.52
N ALA A 27 -9.50 -5.53 -5.86
CA ALA A 27 -8.77 -6.60 -6.52
C ALA A 27 -8.40 -7.69 -5.52
N ASP A 28 -7.89 -8.81 -6.04
CA ASP A 28 -7.46 -9.92 -5.20
C ASP A 28 -6.06 -9.65 -4.64
N VAL A 29 -6.02 -8.83 -3.61
CA VAL A 29 -4.79 -8.44 -2.93
C VAL A 29 -4.96 -8.58 -1.43
N LYS A 30 -3.83 -8.60 -0.73
CA LYS A 30 -3.81 -8.66 0.72
C LYS A 30 -3.09 -7.42 1.25
N VAL A 31 -3.74 -6.72 2.17
CA VAL A 31 -3.10 -5.62 2.90
C VAL A 31 -2.31 -6.27 4.04
N ILE A 32 -1.00 -6.07 4.03
CA ILE A 32 -0.13 -6.74 4.99
C ILE A 32 0.27 -5.87 6.16
N GLY A 33 -0.05 -4.58 6.11
CA GLY A 33 0.20 -3.72 7.25
C GLY A 33 0.31 -2.26 6.92
N TYR A 34 0.50 -1.50 7.98
CA TYR A 34 0.72 -0.05 7.93
C TYR A 34 2.04 0.25 8.61
N GLU A 35 2.70 1.29 8.14
CA GLU A 35 3.91 1.76 8.81
C GLU A 35 3.76 3.26 9.05
N LEU A 36 3.84 3.65 10.31
CA LEU A 36 3.73 5.06 10.71
C LEU A 36 5.10 5.73 10.59
N THR A 37 5.13 6.89 9.95
CA THR A 37 6.36 7.65 9.81
C THR A 37 6.46 8.63 10.98
N LYS A 38 7.57 8.61 11.69
CA LYS A 38 7.77 9.46 12.85
C LYS A 38 7.74 10.94 12.46
N GLY A 39 6.93 11.71 13.18
CA GLY A 39 6.96 13.16 13.15
C GLY A 39 6.28 13.83 11.97
N SER A 40 5.83 13.10 10.97
CA SER A 40 5.23 13.71 9.77
C SER A 40 3.75 13.42 9.60
N GLY A 41 3.19 12.51 10.39
CA GLY A 41 1.79 12.09 10.25
C GLY A 41 1.52 11.24 9.02
N MET A 42 2.54 10.81 8.32
CA MET A 42 2.37 9.96 7.15
C MET A 42 2.24 8.50 7.53
N VAL A 43 1.44 7.78 6.75
CA VAL A 43 1.21 6.35 6.94
C VAL A 43 1.48 5.64 5.62
N LEU A 44 2.29 4.60 5.67
CA LEU A 44 2.58 3.76 4.52
C LEU A 44 1.70 2.51 4.58
N VAL A 45 0.91 2.28 3.54
CA VAL A 45 0.07 1.10 3.39
C VAL A 45 0.77 0.12 2.47
N LYS A 46 0.86 -1.14 2.90
CA LYS A 46 1.58 -2.19 2.17
C LYS A 46 0.61 -3.26 1.68
N ILE A 47 0.68 -3.57 0.39
CA ILE A 47 -0.26 -4.47 -0.29
C ILE A 47 0.54 -5.50 -1.08
N VAL A 48 0.11 -6.77 -1.05
CA VAL A 48 0.75 -7.82 -1.86
C VAL A 48 -0.29 -8.57 -2.68
N GLY A 49 0.16 -9.11 -3.80
CA GLY A 49 -0.67 -9.91 -4.69
C GLY A 49 0.00 -10.04 -6.04
N GLY A 50 -0.73 -10.54 -7.03
CA GLY A 50 -0.24 -10.57 -8.39
C GLY A 50 -0.04 -9.16 -8.93
N VAL A 51 0.84 -9.00 -9.90
CA VAL A 51 1.22 -7.70 -10.43
C VAL A 51 0.01 -6.89 -10.91
N SER A 52 -0.85 -7.49 -11.72
CA SER A 52 -2.03 -6.79 -12.25
C SER A 52 -3.00 -6.40 -11.14
N ALA A 53 -3.21 -7.29 -10.18
CA ALA A 53 -4.11 -7.02 -9.07
C ALA A 53 -3.57 -5.91 -8.18
N VAL A 54 -2.26 -5.91 -7.90
CA VAL A 54 -1.64 -4.87 -7.09
C VAL A 54 -1.71 -3.51 -7.79
N LYS A 55 -1.44 -3.46 -9.09
CA LYS A 55 -1.56 -2.20 -9.85
C LYS A 55 -2.97 -1.64 -9.78
N ALA A 56 -3.98 -2.49 -10.02
CA ALA A 56 -5.38 -2.07 -9.96
C ALA A 56 -5.76 -1.61 -8.56
N ALA A 57 -5.33 -2.34 -7.54
CA ALA A 57 -5.64 -2.02 -6.15
C ALA A 57 -4.99 -0.69 -5.73
N VAL A 58 -3.73 -0.47 -6.08
CA VAL A 58 -3.02 0.77 -5.74
C VAL A 58 -3.68 1.98 -6.41
N ASP A 59 -4.06 1.85 -7.67
CA ASP A 59 -4.72 2.95 -8.38
C ASP A 59 -6.08 3.28 -7.74
N ALA A 60 -6.90 2.27 -7.51
CA ALA A 60 -8.22 2.48 -6.90
C ALA A 60 -8.10 3.05 -5.49
N ALA A 61 -7.19 2.51 -4.69
CA ALA A 61 -6.97 2.96 -3.32
C ALA A 61 -6.48 4.40 -3.26
N SER A 62 -5.57 4.77 -4.15
CA SER A 62 -5.06 6.15 -4.21
C SER A 62 -6.15 7.13 -4.57
N MET A 63 -7.00 6.79 -5.53
CA MET A 63 -8.12 7.64 -5.90
C MET A 63 -9.11 7.82 -4.75
N ALA A 64 -9.42 6.75 -4.04
CA ALA A 64 -10.32 6.83 -2.90
C ALA A 64 -9.70 7.66 -1.76
N ALA A 65 -8.44 7.45 -1.46
CA ALA A 65 -7.75 8.17 -0.40
C ALA A 65 -7.65 9.67 -0.69
N GLU A 66 -7.48 10.06 -1.95
CA GLU A 66 -7.38 11.46 -2.34
C GLU A 66 -8.61 12.27 -1.98
N ARG A 67 -9.75 11.63 -1.77
CA ARG A 67 -10.99 12.31 -1.38
C ARG A 67 -10.98 12.73 0.08
N VAL A 68 -10.15 12.13 0.91
CA VAL A 68 -10.16 12.37 2.36
C VAL A 68 -8.82 12.83 2.90
N CYS A 69 -7.74 12.71 2.12
CA CYS A 69 -6.41 13.06 2.58
C CYS A 69 -5.49 13.38 1.41
N GLN A 70 -4.26 13.75 1.74
CA GLN A 70 -3.20 13.92 0.73
C GLN A 70 -2.53 12.57 0.50
N VAL A 71 -2.47 12.14 -0.75
CA VAL A 71 -1.66 10.98 -1.15
C VAL A 71 -0.28 11.50 -1.54
N VAL A 72 0.72 11.10 -0.78
CA VAL A 72 2.09 11.58 -0.97
C VAL A 72 2.78 10.85 -2.11
N SER A 73 2.63 9.54 -2.14
CA SER A 73 3.26 8.72 -3.19
C SER A 73 2.56 7.38 -3.30
N LYS A 74 2.73 6.75 -4.45
CA LYS A 74 2.30 5.38 -4.67
C LYS A 74 3.34 4.69 -5.55
N HIS A 75 3.55 3.39 -5.32
CA HIS A 75 4.56 2.65 -6.06
C HIS A 75 4.20 1.17 -6.11
N VAL A 76 4.55 0.52 -7.21
CA VAL A 76 4.39 -0.92 -7.36
C VAL A 76 5.73 -1.52 -7.75
N ILE A 77 6.18 -2.48 -6.96
CA ILE A 77 7.39 -3.24 -7.25
C ILE A 77 6.94 -4.61 -7.73
N ALA A 78 7.10 -4.88 -9.02
CA ALA A 78 6.55 -6.08 -9.65
C ALA A 78 7.14 -7.37 -9.09
N ARG A 79 8.43 -7.37 -8.80
CA ARG A 79 9.12 -8.51 -8.19
C ARG A 79 10.13 -8.00 -7.20
N PRO A 80 9.74 -7.81 -5.93
CA PRO A 80 10.66 -7.32 -4.92
C PRO A 80 11.85 -8.26 -4.75
N SER A 81 13.04 -7.70 -4.56
CA SER A 81 14.20 -8.50 -4.21
C SER A 81 13.98 -9.15 -2.84
N ASP A 82 14.76 -10.17 -2.52
CA ASP A 82 14.64 -10.82 -1.21
C ASP A 82 14.81 -9.82 -0.07
N ALA A 83 15.75 -8.88 -0.21
CA ALA A 83 15.97 -7.87 0.81
C ALA A 83 14.74 -6.99 1.01
N VAL A 84 14.09 -6.54 -0.09
CA VAL A 84 12.89 -5.72 -0.01
C VAL A 84 11.72 -6.52 0.56
N SER A 85 11.53 -7.76 0.09
CA SER A 85 10.48 -8.64 0.59
C SER A 85 10.64 -8.87 2.09
N TYR A 86 11.85 -9.16 2.54
CA TYR A 86 12.10 -9.36 3.95
C TYR A 86 11.72 -8.12 4.76
N THR A 87 12.20 -6.95 4.33
CA THR A 87 11.98 -5.71 5.06
C THR A 87 10.50 -5.33 5.15
N HIS A 88 9.77 -5.44 4.04
CA HIS A 88 8.40 -4.95 3.97
C HIS A 88 7.33 -6.00 4.27
N LEU A 89 7.64 -7.29 4.10
CA LEU A 89 6.65 -8.35 4.29
C LEU A 89 6.75 -9.05 5.63
N THR A 90 7.90 -9.05 6.28
CA THR A 90 8.12 -9.82 7.51
C THR A 90 8.26 -8.95 8.76
N LEU A 91 8.68 -7.70 8.64
CA LEU A 91 8.83 -6.82 9.80
C LEU A 91 7.48 -6.22 10.19
N PRO A 92 7.25 -6.05 11.51
CA PRO A 92 6.01 -5.45 11.99
C PRO A 92 5.86 -3.99 11.61
#